data_569b75f2055d3100eb156e165084efab
#
_entry.id   569b75f2055d3100eb156e165084efab
#
_cell.length_a   1.000
_cell.length_b   1.000
_cell.length_c   1.000
_cell.angle_alpha   90.00
_cell.angle_beta   90.00
_cell.angle_gamma   90.00
#
_symmetry.space_group_name_H-M   'P 1'
#
loop_
_entity.id
_entity.type
_entity.pdbx_description
1 polymer ?
#
loop_
_entity_poly.entity_id
_entity_poly.type
_entity_poly.pdbx_seq_one_letter_code
_entity_poly.pdbx_strand_id
1 'polypeptide(L)'
;STSFGVAKLIVYIAFVALCSLLIVNTVVNVGNDVFAFVKKDANGNSVAELREDMNVTVTLPEGATTADVAEILKKAGVIKYPSVFEQFAKFRISKRSYLTGKYLTGEVTVNPLMNYDTLINTLSDYERSRSGTVRITFPEGLTVKEILKLFEENGVGRKDDFTDALQN
;
A
#
# COMPACT_ATOMS: atom_id res chain seq x y z
N SER A 1 32.85 44.58 -12.64
CA SER A 1 31.96 44.00 -11.58
C SER A 1 30.76 43.22 -12.12
N THR A 2 30.40 43.36 -13.40
CA THR A 2 29.27 42.64 -14.05
C THR A 2 29.53 41.14 -14.22
N SER A 3 30.76 40.74 -14.54
CA SER A 3 31.09 39.31 -14.74
C SER A 3 30.95 38.47 -13.45
N PHE A 4 31.20 39.07 -12.28
CA PHE A 4 31.03 38.40 -11.00
C PHE A 4 29.53 38.18 -10.62
N GLY A 5 28.67 39.10 -11.03
CA GLY A 5 27.22 38.96 -10.90
C GLY A 5 26.65 37.84 -11.76
N VAL A 6 27.10 37.79 -13.03
CA VAL A 6 26.68 36.73 -13.98
C VAL A 6 27.14 35.37 -13.53
N ALA A 7 28.37 35.23 -13.03
CA ALA A 7 28.87 33.95 -12.51
C ALA A 7 28.03 33.46 -11.29
N LYS A 8 27.69 34.34 -10.36
CA LYS A 8 26.79 34.00 -9.24
C LYS A 8 25.40 33.53 -9.70
N LEU A 9 24.83 34.21 -10.70
CA LEU A 9 23.54 33.84 -11.26
C LEU A 9 23.58 32.46 -11.89
N ILE A 10 24.62 32.15 -12.66
CA ILE A 10 24.80 30.83 -13.28
C ILE A 10 24.89 29.73 -12.23
N VAL A 11 25.70 29.94 -11.18
CA VAL A 11 25.83 29.00 -10.07
C VAL A 11 24.50 28.79 -9.34
N TYR A 12 23.75 29.86 -9.12
CA TYR A 12 22.42 29.78 -8.49
C TYR A 12 21.44 28.95 -9.35
N ILE A 13 21.35 29.23 -10.64
CA ILE A 13 20.49 28.49 -11.58
C ILE A 13 20.90 27.01 -11.62
N ALA A 14 22.20 26.72 -11.70
CA ALA A 14 22.69 25.34 -11.70
C ALA A 14 22.34 24.61 -10.39
N PHE A 15 22.46 25.28 -9.26
CA PHE A 15 22.09 24.74 -7.95
C PHE A 15 20.57 24.44 -7.86
N VAL A 16 19.72 25.38 -8.28
CA VAL A 16 18.26 25.19 -8.31
C VAL A 16 17.88 24.03 -9.24
N ALA A 17 18.49 23.96 -10.43
CA ALA A 17 18.25 22.85 -11.36
C ALA A 17 18.64 21.50 -10.75
N LEU A 18 19.80 21.43 -10.12
CA LEU A 18 20.25 20.20 -9.44
C LEU A 18 19.29 19.78 -8.31
N CYS A 19 18.90 20.73 -7.45
CA CYS A 19 17.93 20.46 -6.38
C CYS A 19 16.59 19.97 -6.94
N SER A 20 16.10 20.59 -8.01
CA SER A 20 14.85 20.20 -8.69
C SER A 20 14.93 18.78 -9.22
N LEU A 21 16.02 18.41 -9.87
CA LEU A 21 16.24 17.05 -10.38
C LEU A 21 16.27 16.01 -9.25
N LEU A 22 16.94 16.32 -8.13
CA LEU A 22 16.98 15.43 -6.97
C LEU A 22 15.60 15.23 -6.35
N ILE A 23 14.80 16.30 -6.22
CA ILE A 23 13.45 16.24 -5.69
C ILE A 23 12.56 15.38 -6.60
N VAL A 24 12.57 15.65 -7.92
CA VAL A 24 11.77 14.88 -8.88
C VAL A 24 12.14 13.41 -8.85
N ASN A 25 13.44 13.08 -8.87
CA ASN A 25 13.89 11.70 -8.80
C ASN A 25 13.44 11.01 -7.50
N THR A 26 13.51 11.69 -6.37
CA THR A 26 13.05 11.16 -5.08
C THR A 26 11.55 10.91 -5.08
N VAL A 27 10.75 11.88 -5.54
CA VAL A 27 9.28 11.78 -5.60
C VAL A 27 8.86 10.62 -6.52
N VAL A 28 9.49 10.49 -7.69
CA VAL A 28 9.19 9.39 -8.62
C VAL A 28 9.54 8.02 -8.01
N ASN A 29 10.70 7.90 -7.36
CA ASN A 29 11.11 6.62 -6.75
C ASN A 29 10.20 6.23 -5.56
N VAL A 30 9.86 7.18 -4.69
CA VAL A 30 8.95 6.95 -3.58
C VAL A 30 7.54 6.63 -4.09
N GLY A 31 7.04 7.42 -5.04
CA GLY A 31 5.73 7.18 -5.65
C GLY A 31 5.64 5.82 -6.31
N ASN A 32 6.70 5.39 -7.01
CA ASN A 32 6.74 4.07 -7.62
C ASN A 32 6.73 2.93 -6.58
N ASP A 33 7.41 3.11 -5.45
CA ASP A 33 7.41 2.11 -4.37
C ASP A 33 6.01 1.99 -3.72
N VAL A 34 5.34 3.12 -3.50
CA VAL A 34 3.99 3.17 -2.90
C VAL A 34 2.91 2.58 -3.82
N PHE A 35 2.89 3.00 -5.08
CA PHE A 35 1.80 2.71 -6.01
C PHE A 35 2.10 1.60 -7.01
N ALA A 36 3.35 1.15 -7.08
CA ALA A 36 3.80 0.12 -8.02
C ALA A 36 3.52 0.43 -9.50
N PHE A 37 3.62 1.71 -9.92
CA PHE A 37 3.34 2.12 -11.30
C PHE A 37 4.25 1.45 -12.32
N VAL A 38 5.54 1.33 -12.00
CA VAL A 38 6.53 0.65 -12.82
C VAL A 38 7.36 -0.24 -11.92
N LYS A 39 6.98 -1.50 -11.80
CA LYS A 39 7.80 -2.49 -11.10
C LYS A 39 8.75 -3.16 -12.08
N LYS A 40 9.94 -3.45 -11.61
CA LYS A 40 11.00 -4.11 -12.39
C LYS A 40 11.37 -5.42 -11.71
N ASP A 41 11.63 -6.43 -12.51
CA ASP A 41 12.20 -7.68 -12.03
C ASP A 41 13.68 -7.50 -11.62
N ALA A 42 14.32 -8.57 -11.14
CA ALA A 42 15.72 -8.56 -10.74
C ALA A 42 16.69 -8.20 -11.90
N ASN A 43 16.22 -8.34 -13.15
CA ASN A 43 16.97 -8.01 -14.36
C ASN A 43 16.69 -6.58 -14.86
N GLY A 44 15.83 -5.82 -14.17
CA GLY A 44 15.49 -4.45 -14.52
C GLY A 44 14.39 -4.30 -15.59
N ASN A 45 13.75 -5.39 -16.02
CA ASN A 45 12.66 -5.36 -16.98
C ASN A 45 11.37 -4.92 -16.30
N SER A 46 10.56 -4.10 -17.00
CA SER A 46 9.23 -3.72 -16.50
C SER A 46 8.30 -4.92 -16.49
N VAL A 47 7.68 -5.19 -15.34
CA VAL A 47 6.74 -6.29 -15.16
C VAL A 47 5.35 -5.69 -14.98
N ALA A 48 4.43 -6.02 -15.88
CA ALA A 48 3.05 -5.53 -15.85
C ALA A 48 2.14 -6.35 -14.93
N GLU A 49 2.52 -7.60 -14.64
CA GLU A 49 1.71 -8.55 -13.87
C GLU A 49 2.50 -9.15 -12.71
N LEU A 50 1.78 -9.54 -11.66
CA LEU A 50 2.34 -10.28 -10.52
C LEU A 50 2.79 -11.66 -11.00
N ARG A 51 4.06 -11.94 -10.85
CA ARG A 51 4.66 -13.25 -11.20
C ARG A 51 4.88 -14.06 -9.93
N GLU A 52 4.38 -15.28 -9.92
CA GLU A 52 4.48 -16.19 -8.76
C GLU A 52 5.93 -16.56 -8.42
N ASP A 53 6.83 -16.57 -9.42
CA ASP A 53 8.25 -16.84 -9.24
C ASP A 53 8.98 -15.73 -8.47
N MET A 54 8.36 -14.59 -8.25
CA MET A 54 8.88 -13.47 -7.45
C MET A 54 8.32 -13.43 -6.02
N ASN A 55 7.50 -14.39 -5.64
CA ASN A 55 6.94 -14.44 -4.30
C ASN A 55 8.03 -14.64 -3.24
N VAL A 56 7.91 -13.89 -2.17
CA VAL A 56 8.81 -13.92 -1.01
C VAL A 56 8.00 -14.26 0.23
N THR A 57 8.44 -15.26 0.98
CA THR A 57 7.84 -15.58 2.28
C THR A 57 8.49 -14.73 3.36
N VAL A 58 7.68 -14.02 4.12
CA VAL A 58 8.11 -13.23 5.29
C VAL A 58 7.48 -13.83 6.54
N THR A 59 8.25 -13.87 7.64
CA THR A 59 7.75 -14.35 8.93
C THR A 59 7.44 -13.15 9.82
N LEU A 60 6.17 -13.03 10.23
CA LEU A 60 5.70 -11.96 11.12
C LEU A 60 5.60 -12.51 12.55
N PRO A 61 6.24 -11.87 13.53
CA PRO A 61 6.08 -12.25 14.93
C PRO A 61 4.68 -11.88 15.46
N GLU A 62 4.25 -12.57 16.50
CA GLU A 62 3.01 -12.23 17.20
C GLU A 62 3.09 -10.81 17.77
N GLY A 63 2.04 -10.03 17.55
CA GLY A 63 1.98 -8.65 18.01
C GLY A 63 2.88 -7.67 17.26
N ALA A 64 3.37 -8.02 16.06
CA ALA A 64 4.18 -7.13 15.24
C ALA A 64 3.51 -5.76 15.06
N THR A 65 4.27 -4.70 15.27
CA THR A 65 3.83 -3.34 14.98
C THR A 65 4.00 -3.02 13.50
N THR A 66 3.37 -1.94 13.04
CA THR A 66 3.56 -1.46 11.65
C THR A 66 5.03 -1.16 11.33
N ALA A 67 5.79 -0.69 12.31
CA ALA A 67 7.22 -0.46 12.14
C ALA A 67 8.01 -1.75 11.96
N ASP A 68 7.70 -2.79 12.76
CA ASP A 68 8.34 -4.11 12.65
C ASP A 68 8.05 -4.73 11.29
N VAL A 69 6.80 -4.68 10.83
CA VAL A 69 6.39 -5.15 9.50
C VAL A 69 7.13 -4.41 8.40
N ALA A 70 7.26 -3.09 8.49
CA ALA A 70 8.00 -2.29 7.51
C ALA A 70 9.47 -2.70 7.42
N GLU A 71 10.13 -2.94 8.55
CA GLU A 71 11.53 -3.39 8.57
C GLU A 71 11.69 -4.82 8.02
N ILE A 72 10.75 -5.73 8.33
CA ILE A 72 10.74 -7.09 7.78
C ILE A 72 10.59 -7.05 6.25
N LEU A 73 9.64 -6.28 5.73
CA LEU A 73 9.43 -6.12 4.30
C LEU A 73 10.64 -5.50 3.59
N LYS A 74 11.31 -4.53 4.24
CA LYS A 74 12.55 -3.95 3.70
C LYS A 74 13.67 -4.97 3.63
N LYS A 75 13.89 -5.74 4.71
CA LYS A 75 14.91 -6.80 4.74
C LYS A 75 14.65 -7.88 3.69
N ALA A 76 13.39 -8.18 3.43
CA ALA A 76 12.96 -9.11 2.39
C ALA A 76 13.03 -8.52 0.96
N GLY A 77 13.39 -7.25 0.81
CA GLY A 77 13.48 -6.57 -0.49
C GLY A 77 12.13 -6.24 -1.14
N VAL A 78 11.04 -6.35 -0.38
CA VAL A 78 9.66 -6.11 -0.88
C VAL A 78 9.38 -4.61 -1.01
N ILE A 79 9.89 -3.81 -0.06
CA ILE A 79 9.75 -2.34 -0.07
C ILE A 79 11.14 -1.68 0.08
N LYS A 80 11.24 -0.43 -0.38
CA LYS A 80 12.48 0.36 -0.27
C LYS A 80 12.45 1.34 0.90
N TYR A 81 11.28 1.92 1.19
CA TYR A 81 11.11 3.04 2.13
C TYR A 81 10.22 2.66 3.30
N PRO A 82 10.75 2.03 4.37
CA PRO A 82 9.94 1.56 5.51
C PRO A 82 9.18 2.67 6.22
N SER A 83 9.80 3.85 6.39
CA SER A 83 9.11 5.00 7.02
C SER A 83 7.91 5.49 6.19
N VAL A 84 8.00 5.43 4.86
CA VAL A 84 6.88 5.79 3.98
C VAL A 84 5.78 4.74 4.08
N PHE A 85 6.13 3.46 4.10
CA PHE A 85 5.18 2.37 4.31
C PHE A 85 4.45 2.52 5.64
N GLU A 86 5.16 2.81 6.73
CA GLU A 86 4.59 2.99 8.07
C GLU A 86 3.57 4.15 8.08
N GLN A 87 3.91 5.30 7.52
CA GLN A 87 3.00 6.45 7.45
C GLN A 87 1.77 6.14 6.58
N PHE A 88 1.99 5.49 5.44
CA PHE A 88 0.90 5.09 4.55
C PHE A 88 -0.03 4.07 5.24
N ALA A 89 0.52 3.07 5.93
CA ALA A 89 -0.25 2.08 6.67
C ALA A 89 -1.07 2.71 7.80
N LYS A 90 -0.49 3.61 8.60
CA LYS A 90 -1.21 4.36 9.63
C LYS A 90 -2.38 5.16 9.06
N PHE A 91 -2.16 5.83 7.93
CA PHE A 91 -3.21 6.57 7.22
C PHE A 91 -4.32 5.63 6.75
N ARG A 92 -3.98 4.48 6.13
CA ARG A 92 -4.98 3.51 5.64
C ARG A 92 -5.77 2.89 6.79
N ILE A 93 -5.11 2.48 7.88
CA ILE A 93 -5.75 1.94 9.07
C ILE A 93 -6.74 2.96 9.66
N SER A 94 -6.38 4.24 9.73
CA SER A 94 -7.27 5.28 10.26
C SER A 94 -8.50 5.55 9.38
N LYS A 95 -8.46 5.21 8.10
CA LYS A 95 -9.54 5.45 7.13
C LYS A 95 -10.44 4.24 6.89
N ARG A 96 -9.95 3.04 7.16
CA ARG A 96 -10.68 1.80 6.90
C ARG A 96 -10.99 1.09 8.20
N SER A 97 -12.26 1.02 8.55
CA SER A 97 -12.74 0.43 9.81
C SER A 97 -12.46 -1.07 9.97
N TYR A 98 -12.25 -1.78 8.87
CA TYR A 98 -11.91 -3.21 8.88
C TYR A 98 -10.42 -3.48 9.13
N LEU A 99 -9.55 -2.46 9.01
CA LEU A 99 -8.13 -2.58 9.34
C LEU A 99 -7.94 -2.29 10.83
N THR A 100 -7.70 -3.32 11.61
CA THR A 100 -7.53 -3.20 13.06
C THR A 100 -6.14 -2.72 13.48
N GLY A 101 -5.21 -2.64 12.53
CA GLY A 101 -3.79 -2.40 12.81
C GLY A 101 -3.06 -3.62 13.37
N LYS A 102 -3.73 -4.77 13.42
CA LYS A 102 -3.11 -6.06 13.74
C LYS A 102 -2.66 -6.75 12.47
N TYR A 103 -1.54 -7.43 12.55
CA TYR A 103 -0.95 -8.18 11.46
C TYR A 103 -1.04 -9.68 11.70
N LEU A 104 -1.05 -10.46 10.62
CA LEU A 104 -1.00 -11.90 10.67
C LEU A 104 0.27 -12.35 11.41
N THR A 105 0.19 -13.50 12.07
CA THR A 105 1.33 -14.12 12.74
C THR A 105 1.78 -15.35 11.95
N GLY A 106 3.08 -15.54 11.81
CA GLY A 106 3.66 -16.66 11.10
C GLY A 106 4.14 -16.31 9.68
N GLU A 107 4.19 -17.29 8.82
CA GLU A 107 4.67 -17.15 7.46
C GLU A 107 3.58 -16.61 6.54
N VAL A 108 3.89 -15.52 5.85
CA VAL A 108 2.99 -14.89 4.87
C VAL A 108 3.77 -14.69 3.56
N THR A 109 3.14 -15.09 2.46
CA THR A 109 3.73 -14.90 1.13
C THR A 109 3.31 -13.55 0.57
N VAL A 110 4.27 -12.75 0.17
CA VAL A 110 4.08 -11.44 -0.46
C VAL A 110 4.89 -11.35 -1.75
N ASN A 111 4.57 -10.40 -2.60
CA ASN A 111 5.27 -10.19 -3.86
C ASN A 111 5.83 -8.76 -3.91
N PRO A 112 7.11 -8.56 -4.31
CA PRO A 112 7.70 -7.22 -4.43
C PRO A 112 7.00 -6.30 -5.44
N LEU A 113 6.16 -6.87 -6.32
CA LEU A 113 5.36 -6.11 -7.28
C LEU A 113 4.04 -5.57 -6.68
N MET A 114 3.69 -5.96 -5.46
CA MET A 114 2.51 -5.43 -4.78
C MET A 114 2.71 -3.95 -4.41
N ASN A 115 1.66 -3.15 -4.55
CA ASN A 115 1.64 -1.81 -3.98
C ASN A 115 1.42 -1.86 -2.46
N TYR A 116 1.64 -0.75 -1.77
CA TYR A 116 1.51 -0.70 -0.31
C TYR A 116 0.10 -1.02 0.19
N ASP A 117 -0.94 -0.65 -0.56
CA ASP A 117 -2.31 -0.98 -0.18
C ASP A 117 -2.57 -2.49 -0.20
N THR A 118 -2.13 -3.16 -1.25
CA THR A 118 -2.22 -4.62 -1.37
C THR A 118 -1.39 -5.32 -0.28
N LEU A 119 -0.17 -4.83 0.00
CA LEU A 119 0.67 -5.37 1.07
C LEU A 119 -0.01 -5.26 2.43
N ILE A 120 -0.56 -4.09 2.77
CA ILE A 120 -1.29 -3.88 4.03
C ILE A 120 -2.48 -4.83 4.12
N ASN A 121 -3.25 -4.96 3.05
CA ASN A 121 -4.39 -5.86 3.00
C ASN A 121 -3.95 -7.33 3.16
N THR A 122 -2.88 -7.76 2.50
CA THR A 122 -2.38 -9.14 2.58
C THR A 122 -1.83 -9.49 3.96
N LEU A 123 -1.19 -8.53 4.64
CA LEU A 123 -0.52 -8.74 5.92
C LEU A 123 -1.41 -8.47 7.13
N SER A 124 -2.55 -7.80 6.95
CA SER A 124 -3.45 -7.46 8.08
C SER A 124 -4.27 -8.65 8.53
N ASP A 125 -4.38 -8.82 9.85
CA ASP A 125 -5.34 -9.73 10.46
C ASP A 125 -6.70 -9.05 10.50
N TYR A 126 -7.60 -9.50 9.64
CA TYR A 126 -8.97 -9.04 9.65
C TYR A 126 -9.77 -9.83 10.69
N GLU A 127 -10.51 -9.15 11.55
CA GLU A 127 -11.47 -9.81 12.45
C GLU A 127 -12.49 -10.67 11.66
N ARG A 128 -12.63 -10.39 10.38
CA ARG A 128 -13.50 -11.09 9.43
C ARG A 128 -13.13 -12.56 9.19
N SER A 129 -11.85 -12.93 9.29
CA SER A 129 -11.40 -14.31 9.03
C SER A 129 -11.82 -15.30 10.11
N ARG A 130 -12.30 -14.82 11.25
CA ARG A 130 -12.75 -15.65 12.38
C ARG A 130 -14.25 -15.89 12.44
N SER A 131 -15.05 -15.09 11.76
CA SER A 131 -16.48 -15.32 11.64
C SER A 131 -16.74 -16.18 10.41
N GLY A 132 -17.17 -17.39 10.64
CA GLY A 132 -17.43 -18.38 9.61
C GLY A 132 -18.34 -17.83 8.48
N THR A 133 -18.45 -18.61 7.42
CA THR A 133 -19.32 -18.33 6.26
C THR A 133 -20.72 -17.91 6.73
N VAL A 134 -21.11 -16.67 6.45
CA VAL A 134 -22.47 -16.20 6.72
C VAL A 134 -23.33 -16.50 5.51
N ARG A 135 -24.40 -17.27 5.70
CA ARG A 135 -25.40 -17.51 4.63
C ARG A 135 -26.42 -16.38 4.66
N ILE A 136 -26.44 -15.57 3.59
CA ILE A 136 -27.41 -14.51 3.41
C ILE A 136 -28.38 -14.91 2.31
N THR A 137 -29.68 -14.82 2.58
CA THR A 137 -30.72 -15.03 1.58
C THR A 137 -31.13 -13.67 1.01
N PHE A 138 -31.03 -13.52 -0.30
CA PHE A 138 -31.44 -12.33 -1.02
C PHE A 138 -32.83 -12.57 -1.60
N PRO A 139 -33.89 -11.91 -1.10
CA PRO A 139 -35.19 -11.88 -1.77
C PRO A 139 -35.06 -11.22 -3.15
N GLU A 140 -35.84 -11.65 -4.11
CA GLU A 140 -35.89 -11.00 -5.42
C GLU A 140 -36.41 -9.57 -5.30
N GLY A 141 -35.86 -8.65 -6.11
CA GLY A 141 -36.30 -7.26 -6.18
C GLY A 141 -35.64 -6.29 -5.20
N LEU A 142 -34.59 -6.73 -4.48
CA LEU A 142 -33.83 -5.80 -3.60
C LEU A 142 -33.07 -4.76 -4.41
N THR A 143 -33.11 -3.54 -3.94
CA THR A 143 -32.21 -2.47 -4.40
C THR A 143 -30.80 -2.67 -3.84
N VAL A 144 -29.79 -2.07 -4.51
CA VAL A 144 -28.41 -2.09 -4.03
C VAL A 144 -28.31 -1.60 -2.58
N LYS A 145 -29.07 -0.56 -2.23
CA LYS A 145 -29.08 0.00 -0.88
C LYS A 145 -29.59 -0.99 0.18
N GLU A 146 -30.58 -1.79 -0.16
CA GLU A 146 -31.12 -2.84 0.71
C GLU A 146 -30.17 -4.02 0.83
N ILE A 147 -29.49 -4.38 -0.24
CA ILE A 147 -28.43 -5.41 -0.24
C ILE A 147 -27.28 -4.98 0.69
N LEU A 148 -26.82 -3.73 0.60
CA LEU A 148 -25.75 -3.20 1.47
C LEU A 148 -26.17 -3.19 2.95
N LYS A 149 -27.44 -2.85 3.23
CA LYS A 149 -27.99 -2.92 4.57
C LYS A 149 -28.04 -4.36 5.11
N LEU A 150 -28.41 -5.30 4.26
CA LEU A 150 -28.44 -6.73 4.60
C LEU A 150 -27.02 -7.27 4.91
N PHE A 151 -26.00 -6.83 4.18
CA PHE A 151 -24.62 -7.13 4.49
C PHE A 151 -24.19 -6.58 5.85
N GLU A 152 -24.54 -5.34 6.15
CA GLU A 152 -24.21 -4.71 7.42
C GLU A 152 -24.90 -5.42 8.61
N GLU A 153 -26.20 -5.74 8.49
CA GLU A 153 -26.97 -6.46 9.51
C GLU A 153 -26.44 -7.88 9.78
N ASN A 154 -25.84 -8.52 8.78
CA ASN A 154 -25.25 -9.86 8.90
C ASN A 154 -23.73 -9.84 9.18
N GLY A 155 -23.14 -8.68 9.48
CA GLY A 155 -21.74 -8.56 9.85
C GLY A 155 -20.74 -8.82 8.72
N VAL A 156 -21.17 -8.79 7.45
CA VAL A 156 -20.31 -9.04 6.29
C VAL A 156 -19.47 -7.81 5.93
N GLY A 157 -19.85 -6.62 6.36
CA GLY A 157 -19.12 -5.37 6.13
C GLY A 157 -20.00 -4.16 6.48
N ARG A 158 -19.41 -2.98 6.47
CA ARG A 158 -20.16 -1.73 6.67
C ARG A 158 -20.55 -1.15 5.31
N LYS A 159 -21.67 -0.44 5.28
CA LYS A 159 -22.18 0.20 4.07
C LYS A 159 -21.14 1.09 3.37
N ASP A 160 -20.33 1.80 4.15
CA ASP A 160 -19.31 2.71 3.65
C ASP A 160 -18.17 1.98 2.90
N ASP A 161 -17.84 0.76 3.34
CA ASP A 161 -16.80 -0.08 2.69
C ASP A 161 -17.21 -0.51 1.27
N PHE A 162 -18.52 -0.64 1.04
CA PHE A 162 -19.07 -1.05 -0.26
C PHE A 162 -19.35 0.14 -1.18
N THR A 163 -19.66 1.31 -0.60
CA THR A 163 -19.97 2.52 -1.37
C THR A 163 -18.77 3.00 -2.15
N ASP A 164 -17.58 2.90 -1.57
CA ASP A 164 -16.31 3.24 -2.23
C ASP A 164 -16.00 2.29 -3.41
N ALA A 165 -16.41 1.03 -3.32
CA ALA A 165 -16.22 0.04 -4.38
C ALA A 165 -17.20 0.21 -5.57
N LEU A 166 -18.34 0.86 -5.36
CA LEU A 166 -19.36 1.10 -6.40
C LEU A 166 -19.15 2.42 -7.16
N GLN A 167 -18.24 3.29 -6.69
CA GLN A 167 -17.96 4.59 -7.31
C GLN A 167 -16.70 4.56 -8.21
N ASN A 168 -15.99 3.44 -8.28
CA ASN A 168 -14.88 3.15 -9.17
C ASN A 168 -15.30 2.14 -10.22
#